data_0f6631731739cbc61508781bc1852f30
#
_entry.id   0f6631731739cbc61508781bc1852f30
#
_cell.length_a   1.000
_cell.length_b   1.000
_cell.length_c   1.000
_cell.angle_alpha   90.00
_cell.angle_beta   90.00
_cell.angle_gamma   90.00
#
_symmetry.space_group_name_H-M   'P 1'
#
loop_
_entity.id
_entity.type
_entity.pdbx_description
1 polymer ?
#
loop_
_entity_poly.entity_id
_entity_poly.type
_entity_poly.pdbx_seq_one_letter_code
_entity_poly.pdbx_strand_id
1 'polypeptide(L)'
;MHIEPADRNFSNQNKGYYMSLAREIAPHLPLLRRYARALTGAQESGDSFVAAALEAIVARPEEFPRELEPRAGLYKVFHRIWESANIELNGASEELSGGARKAHERLKSLAPLSRQALLLTTLENFTPQETSEILGRSSDEVMALLDDAFDSLERQTKARILIIEDEAVIAMDLSDLVTAAGHQVCGVESTASGAVRTAEQERPDLVLADIQLADGSSGIDAVKDILASFSVPVIFITAFPDRLLTGERPEPTFLITKPYSPDMVRAAVSQALFFESTGNLN
;
A
#
# COMPACT_ATOMS: atom_id res chain seq x y z
N MET A 1 -59.44 0.97 -10.96
CA MET A 1 -58.30 0.06 -10.67
C MET A 1 -57.11 0.94 -10.29
N HIS A 2 -57.00 1.23 -8.96
CA HIS A 2 -55.95 2.08 -8.41
C HIS A 2 -54.72 1.24 -8.21
N ILE A 3 -53.63 1.63 -8.87
CA ILE A 3 -52.28 1.08 -8.63
C ILE A 3 -51.72 1.88 -7.46
N GLU A 4 -51.46 1.19 -6.33
CA GLU A 4 -50.88 1.75 -5.11
C GLU A 4 -49.43 2.22 -5.32
N PRO A 5 -48.98 3.23 -4.60
CA PRO A 5 -47.63 3.76 -4.71
C PRO A 5 -46.64 3.00 -3.80
N ALA A 6 -46.40 1.71 -4.08
CA ALA A 6 -45.42 0.91 -3.32
C ALA A 6 -43.97 1.17 -3.72
N ASP A 7 -43.72 1.68 -4.93
CA ASP A 7 -42.36 1.82 -5.47
C ASP A 7 -41.55 3.05 -4.99
N ARG A 8 -42.22 4.09 -4.47
CA ARG A 8 -41.52 5.33 -4.03
C ARG A 8 -40.81 5.19 -2.68
N ASN A 9 -41.33 4.36 -1.78
CA ASN A 9 -40.72 4.16 -0.44
C ASN A 9 -39.48 3.28 -0.50
N PHE A 10 -39.45 2.27 -1.36
CA PHE A 10 -38.26 1.42 -1.58
C PHE A 10 -37.09 2.22 -2.16
N SER A 11 -37.37 3.16 -3.07
CA SER A 11 -36.33 4.00 -3.69
C SER A 11 -35.69 5.01 -2.70
N ASN A 12 -36.50 5.57 -1.75
CA ASN A 12 -35.99 6.53 -0.78
C ASN A 12 -35.24 5.89 0.39
N GLN A 13 -35.66 4.72 0.84
CA GLN A 13 -34.90 3.95 1.86
C GLN A 13 -33.55 3.49 1.34
N ASN A 14 -33.49 2.99 0.10
CA ASN A 14 -32.23 2.63 -0.54
C ASN A 14 -31.30 3.86 -0.72
N LYS A 15 -31.83 5.02 -1.14
CA LYS A 15 -31.02 6.23 -1.26
C LYS A 15 -30.41 6.70 0.07
N GLY A 16 -31.16 6.63 1.17
CA GLY A 16 -30.66 6.92 2.52
C GLY A 16 -29.57 5.93 2.96
N TYR A 17 -29.75 4.66 2.65
CA TYR A 17 -28.82 3.59 2.94
C TYR A 17 -27.48 3.77 2.18
N TYR A 18 -27.53 4.06 0.88
CA TYR A 18 -26.33 4.33 0.06
C TYR A 18 -25.54 5.54 0.58
N MET A 19 -26.25 6.62 0.92
CA MET A 19 -25.59 7.83 1.43
C MET A 19 -24.93 7.62 2.80
N SER A 20 -25.51 6.76 3.67
CA SER A 20 -24.92 6.40 4.96
C SER A 20 -23.61 5.61 4.73
N LEU A 21 -23.68 4.52 3.96
CA LEU A 21 -22.50 3.68 3.68
C LEU A 21 -21.37 4.48 3.02
N ALA A 22 -21.70 5.30 2.03
CA ALA A 22 -20.69 6.14 1.37
C ALA A 22 -19.99 7.09 2.34
N ARG A 23 -20.73 7.70 3.30
CA ARG A 23 -20.15 8.57 4.33
C ARG A 23 -19.25 7.81 5.31
N GLU A 24 -19.61 6.56 5.63
CA GLU A 24 -18.85 5.71 6.55
C GLU A 24 -17.54 5.25 5.93
N ILE A 25 -17.52 4.89 4.64
CA ILE A 25 -16.30 4.35 3.98
C ILE A 25 -15.41 5.44 3.37
N ALA A 26 -15.95 6.60 2.98
CA ALA A 26 -15.21 7.65 2.30
C ALA A 26 -13.92 8.10 3.04
N PRO A 27 -13.90 8.26 4.38
CA PRO A 27 -12.69 8.63 5.11
C PRO A 27 -11.55 7.61 5.01
N HIS A 28 -11.87 6.36 4.67
CA HIS A 28 -10.91 5.25 4.60
C HIS A 28 -10.33 5.03 3.20
N LEU A 29 -10.87 5.69 2.17
CA LEU A 29 -10.43 5.51 0.79
C LEU A 29 -8.97 5.92 0.53
N PRO A 30 -8.45 7.01 1.10
CA PRO A 30 -7.03 7.35 0.92
C PRO A 30 -6.09 6.26 1.43
N LEU A 31 -6.42 5.65 2.58
CA LEU A 31 -5.64 4.55 3.16
C LEU A 31 -5.77 3.27 2.32
N LEU A 32 -6.98 2.92 1.86
CA LEU A 32 -7.16 1.78 0.98
C LEU A 32 -6.39 1.94 -0.34
N ARG A 33 -6.38 3.14 -0.92
CA ARG A 33 -5.58 3.42 -2.13
C ARG A 33 -4.07 3.24 -1.86
N ARG A 34 -3.57 3.76 -0.73
CA ARG A 34 -2.20 3.54 -0.29
C ARG A 34 -1.87 2.04 -0.19
N TYR A 35 -2.73 1.28 0.52
CA TYR A 35 -2.58 -0.16 0.67
C TYR A 35 -2.58 -0.90 -0.67
N ALA A 36 -3.53 -0.60 -1.55
CA ALA A 36 -3.64 -1.22 -2.86
C ALA A 36 -2.39 -0.98 -3.73
N ARG A 37 -1.80 0.21 -3.64
CA ARG A 37 -0.55 0.54 -4.33
C ARG A 37 0.65 -0.21 -3.74
N ALA A 38 0.74 -0.26 -2.40
CA ALA A 38 1.77 -1.06 -1.74
C ALA A 38 1.66 -2.55 -2.10
N LEU A 39 0.43 -3.05 -2.30
CA LEU A 39 0.17 -4.43 -2.70
C LEU A 39 0.53 -4.73 -4.16
N THR A 40 0.27 -3.78 -5.07
CA THR A 40 0.46 -3.94 -6.52
C THR A 40 1.78 -3.39 -7.04
N GLY A 41 2.48 -2.56 -6.28
CA GLY A 41 3.69 -1.87 -6.67
C GLY A 41 3.48 -0.71 -7.67
N ALA A 42 2.23 -0.39 -8.03
CA ALA A 42 1.93 0.65 -9.00
C ALA A 42 0.63 1.39 -8.67
N GLN A 43 0.62 2.70 -8.88
CA GLN A 43 -0.55 3.53 -8.65
C GLN A 43 -1.74 3.11 -9.53
N GLU A 44 -1.52 2.93 -10.82
CA GLU A 44 -2.58 2.61 -11.78
C GLU A 44 -3.27 1.29 -11.46
N SER A 45 -2.50 0.24 -11.18
CA SER A 45 -3.03 -1.06 -10.80
C SER A 45 -3.77 -1.00 -9.46
N GLY A 46 -3.18 -0.35 -8.45
CA GLY A 46 -3.81 -0.19 -7.13
C GLY A 46 -5.15 0.55 -7.22
N ASP A 47 -5.17 1.69 -7.91
CA ASP A 47 -6.38 2.50 -8.08
C ASP A 47 -7.46 1.75 -8.87
N SER A 48 -7.11 0.91 -9.84
CA SER A 48 -8.05 0.08 -10.60
C SER A 48 -8.76 -0.95 -9.71
N PHE A 49 -8.04 -1.61 -8.80
CA PHE A 49 -8.66 -2.54 -7.84
C PHE A 49 -9.56 -1.83 -6.83
N VAL A 50 -9.17 -0.63 -6.38
CA VAL A 50 -10.03 0.18 -5.50
C VAL A 50 -11.30 0.60 -6.22
N ALA A 51 -11.22 1.04 -7.48
CA ALA A 51 -12.38 1.37 -8.29
C ALA A 51 -13.32 0.18 -8.45
N ALA A 52 -12.80 -1.01 -8.78
CA ALA A 52 -13.61 -2.22 -8.90
C ALA A 52 -14.29 -2.62 -7.57
N ALA A 53 -13.61 -2.44 -6.43
CA ALA A 53 -14.21 -2.67 -5.11
C ALA A 53 -15.36 -1.70 -4.82
N LEU A 54 -15.20 -0.41 -5.17
CA LEU A 54 -16.26 0.59 -5.02
C LEU A 54 -17.45 0.33 -5.96
N GLU A 55 -17.19 -0.08 -7.20
CA GLU A 55 -18.23 -0.48 -8.15
C GLU A 55 -19.04 -1.67 -7.63
N ALA A 56 -18.39 -2.68 -7.03
CA ALA A 56 -19.05 -3.81 -6.41
C ALA A 56 -19.94 -3.39 -5.23
N ILE A 57 -19.46 -2.46 -4.38
CA ILE A 57 -20.23 -1.90 -3.25
C ILE A 57 -21.46 -1.14 -3.77
N VAL A 58 -21.30 -0.34 -4.82
CA VAL A 58 -22.40 0.42 -5.42
C VAL A 58 -23.42 -0.50 -6.09
N ALA A 59 -22.95 -1.54 -6.76
CA ALA A 59 -23.83 -2.50 -7.45
C ALA A 59 -24.67 -3.34 -6.48
N ARG A 60 -24.09 -3.75 -5.34
CA ARG A 60 -24.73 -4.63 -4.34
C ARG A 60 -24.38 -4.20 -2.91
N PRO A 61 -24.89 -3.06 -2.44
CA PRO A 61 -24.55 -2.51 -1.12
C PRO A 61 -25.08 -3.37 0.04
N GLU A 62 -26.09 -4.20 -0.20
CA GLU A 62 -26.61 -5.18 0.76
C GLU A 62 -25.61 -6.31 1.06
N GLU A 63 -24.63 -6.55 0.19
CA GLU A 63 -23.55 -7.51 0.40
C GLU A 63 -22.36 -6.92 1.18
N PHE A 64 -22.41 -5.63 1.52
CA PHE A 64 -21.37 -5.01 2.34
C PHE A 64 -21.38 -5.62 3.75
N PRO A 65 -20.23 -6.07 4.29
CA PRO A 65 -20.14 -6.77 5.58
C PRO A 65 -20.34 -5.81 6.76
N ARG A 66 -21.60 -5.56 7.11
CA ARG A 66 -22.02 -4.62 8.18
C ARG A 66 -21.72 -5.11 9.60
N GLU A 67 -21.40 -6.37 9.75
CA GLU A 67 -20.93 -6.96 11.01
C GLU A 67 -19.52 -6.49 11.39
N LEU A 68 -18.77 -5.93 10.43
CA LEU A 68 -17.45 -5.38 10.65
C LEU A 68 -17.50 -3.85 10.76
N GLU A 69 -16.49 -3.28 11.40
CA GLU A 69 -16.24 -1.84 11.32
C GLU A 69 -16.12 -1.41 9.85
N PRO A 70 -16.60 -0.20 9.46
CA PRO A 70 -16.65 0.22 8.06
C PRO A 70 -15.32 0.12 7.33
N ARG A 71 -14.20 0.39 8.02
CA ARG A 71 -12.87 0.25 7.48
C ARG A 71 -12.53 -1.21 7.15
N ALA A 72 -12.71 -2.12 8.08
CA ALA A 72 -12.44 -3.55 7.88
C ALA A 72 -13.37 -4.14 6.80
N GLY A 73 -14.64 -3.74 6.78
CA GLY A 73 -15.61 -4.12 5.76
C GLY A 73 -15.17 -3.70 4.35
N LEU A 74 -14.66 -2.48 4.20
CA LEU A 74 -14.14 -1.95 2.93
C LEU A 74 -12.94 -2.77 2.43
N TYR A 75 -11.98 -3.10 3.32
CA TYR A 75 -10.82 -3.94 2.99
C TYR A 75 -11.23 -5.37 2.66
N LYS A 76 -12.22 -5.94 3.34
CA LYS A 76 -12.77 -7.26 3.02
C LYS A 76 -13.38 -7.31 1.62
N VAL A 77 -14.13 -6.29 1.21
CA VAL A 77 -14.66 -6.20 -0.16
C VAL A 77 -13.51 -6.10 -1.18
N PHE A 78 -12.51 -5.27 -0.91
CA PHE A 78 -11.32 -5.15 -1.74
C PHE A 78 -10.62 -6.52 -1.93
N HIS A 79 -10.41 -7.29 -0.86
CA HIS A 79 -9.77 -8.61 -0.93
C HIS A 79 -10.61 -9.63 -1.69
N ARG A 80 -11.93 -9.60 -1.59
CA ARG A 80 -12.81 -10.44 -2.42
C ARG A 80 -12.64 -10.17 -3.92
N ILE A 81 -12.55 -8.89 -4.30
CA ILE A 81 -12.29 -8.50 -5.70
C ILE A 81 -10.89 -8.94 -6.14
N TRP A 82 -9.89 -8.74 -5.27
CA TRP A 82 -8.52 -9.18 -5.51
C TRP A 82 -8.43 -10.71 -5.75
N GLU A 83 -9.05 -11.52 -4.91
CA GLU A 83 -9.09 -12.98 -5.05
C GLU A 83 -9.85 -13.40 -6.31
N SER A 84 -11.00 -12.78 -6.61
CA SER A 84 -11.79 -13.10 -7.81
C SER A 84 -10.99 -12.85 -9.09
N ALA A 85 -10.31 -11.72 -9.19
CA ALA A 85 -9.45 -11.42 -10.33
C ALA A 85 -8.30 -12.44 -10.48
N ASN A 86 -7.73 -12.89 -9.38
CA ASN A 86 -6.69 -13.93 -9.39
C ASN A 86 -7.24 -15.30 -9.81
N ILE A 87 -8.47 -15.65 -9.44
CA ILE A 87 -9.12 -16.91 -9.82
C ILE A 87 -9.48 -16.90 -11.30
N GLU A 88 -10.08 -15.83 -11.81
CA GLU A 88 -10.43 -15.69 -13.23
C GLU A 88 -9.21 -15.78 -14.14
N LEU A 89 -8.12 -15.09 -13.76
CA LEU A 89 -6.83 -15.19 -14.45
C LEU A 89 -6.24 -16.60 -14.38
N ASN A 90 -6.45 -17.34 -13.30
CA ASN A 90 -6.03 -18.76 -13.17
C ASN A 90 -6.82 -19.70 -14.06
N GLY A 91 -8.15 -19.51 -14.15
CA GLY A 91 -9.01 -20.31 -15.03
C GLY A 91 -8.76 -20.05 -16.53
N ALA A 92 -8.37 -18.82 -16.87
CA ALA A 92 -8.04 -18.42 -18.23
C ALA A 92 -6.59 -18.73 -18.65
N SER A 93 -5.75 -19.26 -17.75
CA SER A 93 -4.30 -19.44 -17.98
C SER A 93 -3.97 -20.42 -19.12
N GLU A 94 -4.89 -21.29 -19.51
CA GLU A 94 -4.73 -22.21 -20.66
C GLU A 94 -4.98 -21.51 -22.01
N GLU A 95 -5.70 -20.36 -22.02
CA GLU A 95 -6.06 -19.63 -23.26
C GLU A 95 -5.31 -18.29 -23.41
N LEU A 96 -4.58 -17.83 -22.38
CA LEU A 96 -3.90 -16.53 -22.41
C LEU A 96 -2.65 -16.55 -23.28
N SER A 97 -2.55 -15.60 -24.20
CA SER A 97 -1.32 -15.32 -24.96
C SER A 97 -0.16 -14.90 -24.05
N GLY A 98 1.10 -15.15 -24.44
CA GLY A 98 2.31 -15.07 -23.62
C GLY A 98 2.45 -13.82 -22.73
N GLY A 99 1.93 -12.65 -23.11
CA GLY A 99 1.98 -11.42 -22.31
C GLY A 99 1.02 -11.40 -21.12
N ALA A 100 -0.21 -11.87 -21.31
CA ALA A 100 -1.21 -11.94 -20.25
C ALA A 100 -0.86 -13.02 -19.21
N ARG A 101 -0.25 -14.13 -19.64
CA ARG A 101 0.26 -15.17 -18.73
C ARG A 101 1.41 -14.66 -17.85
N LYS A 102 2.36 -13.90 -18.42
CA LYS A 102 3.45 -13.26 -17.64
C LYS A 102 2.90 -12.25 -16.62
N ALA A 103 1.90 -11.44 -17.00
CA ALA A 103 1.26 -10.50 -16.09
C ALA A 103 0.55 -11.24 -14.94
N HIS A 104 -0.07 -12.38 -15.23
CA HIS A 104 -0.73 -13.22 -14.23
C HIS A 104 0.25 -13.89 -13.26
N GLU A 105 1.31 -14.51 -13.77
CA GLU A 105 2.39 -15.09 -12.95
C GLU A 105 3.03 -14.02 -12.05
N ARG A 106 3.16 -12.81 -12.60
CA ARG A 106 3.66 -11.64 -11.86
C ARG A 106 2.70 -11.21 -10.73
N LEU A 107 1.38 -11.14 -10.98
CA LEU A 107 0.39 -10.84 -9.95
C LEU A 107 0.39 -11.87 -8.81
N LYS A 108 0.53 -13.17 -9.13
CA LYS A 108 0.67 -14.23 -8.12
C LYS A 108 1.94 -14.12 -7.28
N SER A 109 3.05 -13.73 -7.89
CA SER A 109 4.32 -13.53 -7.20
C SER A 109 4.38 -12.22 -6.42
N LEU A 110 3.57 -11.22 -6.83
CA LEU A 110 3.60 -9.87 -6.26
C LEU A 110 2.95 -9.76 -4.88
N ALA A 111 1.93 -10.57 -4.57
CA ALA A 111 1.23 -10.45 -3.30
C ALA A 111 0.71 -11.80 -2.76
N PRO A 112 1.61 -12.71 -2.33
CA PRO A 112 1.20 -13.89 -1.59
C PRO A 112 0.41 -13.51 -0.33
N LEU A 113 -0.42 -14.42 0.19
CA LEU A 113 -1.25 -14.17 1.38
C LEU A 113 -0.42 -13.70 2.58
N SER A 114 0.80 -14.22 2.75
CA SER A 114 1.72 -13.78 3.80
C SER A 114 2.05 -12.28 3.70
N ARG A 115 2.27 -11.78 2.50
CA ARG A 115 2.52 -10.36 2.27
C ARG A 115 1.26 -9.51 2.47
N GLN A 116 0.09 -10.01 2.07
CA GLN A 116 -1.19 -9.33 2.33
C GLN A 116 -1.43 -9.20 3.83
N ALA A 117 -1.25 -10.28 4.61
CA ALA A 117 -1.35 -10.27 6.05
C ALA A 117 -0.36 -9.29 6.70
N LEU A 118 0.89 -9.30 6.24
CA LEU A 118 1.92 -8.38 6.73
C LEU A 118 1.54 -6.92 6.51
N LEU A 119 1.12 -6.54 5.31
CA LEU A 119 0.73 -5.15 5.01
C LEU A 119 -0.52 -4.70 5.77
N LEU A 120 -1.51 -5.59 5.95
CA LEU A 120 -2.69 -5.29 6.75
C LEU A 120 -2.32 -5.01 8.22
N THR A 121 -1.46 -5.82 8.81
CA THR A 121 -1.08 -5.68 10.22
C THR A 121 -0.08 -4.57 10.46
N THR A 122 0.92 -4.41 9.58
CA THR A 122 2.02 -3.46 9.80
C THR A 122 1.73 -2.08 9.22
N LEU A 123 1.29 -1.99 7.95
CA LEU A 123 1.07 -0.72 7.26
C LEU A 123 -0.29 -0.10 7.63
N GLU A 124 -1.32 -0.95 7.75
CA GLU A 124 -2.68 -0.51 8.03
C GLU A 124 -3.06 -0.64 9.52
N ASN A 125 -2.20 -1.20 10.37
CA ASN A 125 -2.44 -1.38 11.80
C ASN A 125 -3.74 -2.14 12.14
N PHE A 126 -4.17 -3.07 11.31
CA PHE A 126 -5.20 -4.02 11.69
C PHE A 126 -4.64 -5.05 12.66
N THR A 127 -5.44 -5.43 13.66
CA THR A 127 -5.10 -6.55 14.54
C THR A 127 -5.09 -7.86 13.75
N PRO A 128 -4.39 -8.91 14.23
CA PRO A 128 -4.46 -10.24 13.61
C PRO A 128 -5.90 -10.77 13.50
N GLN A 129 -6.76 -10.42 14.45
CA GLN A 129 -8.18 -10.79 14.43
C GLN A 129 -8.92 -10.10 13.27
N GLU A 130 -8.79 -8.78 13.14
CA GLU A 130 -9.39 -8.04 12.02
C GLU A 130 -8.84 -8.51 10.68
N THR A 131 -7.53 -8.79 10.62
CA THR A 131 -6.88 -9.35 9.43
C THR A 131 -7.46 -10.71 9.06
N SER A 132 -7.77 -11.57 10.04
CA SER A 132 -8.43 -12.85 9.80
C SER A 132 -9.83 -12.69 9.19
N GLU A 133 -10.58 -11.71 9.65
CA GLU A 133 -11.91 -11.38 9.13
C GLU A 133 -11.85 -10.78 7.72
N ILE A 134 -10.85 -9.92 7.45
CA ILE A 134 -10.62 -9.31 6.13
C ILE A 134 -10.24 -10.38 5.10
N LEU A 135 -9.28 -11.24 5.44
CA LEU A 135 -8.76 -12.27 4.54
C LEU A 135 -9.64 -13.54 4.48
N GLY A 136 -10.65 -13.66 5.35
CA GLY A 136 -11.47 -14.87 5.44
C GLY A 136 -10.67 -16.10 5.82
N ARG A 137 -9.69 -15.96 6.72
CA ARG A 137 -8.80 -17.00 7.25
C ARG A 137 -8.99 -17.13 8.75
N SER A 138 -8.55 -18.24 9.34
CA SER A 138 -8.50 -18.36 10.80
C SER A 138 -7.36 -17.51 11.38
N SER A 139 -7.46 -17.18 12.67
CA SER A 139 -6.40 -16.42 13.35
C SER A 139 -5.07 -17.19 13.36
N ASP A 140 -5.11 -18.53 13.48
CA ASP A 140 -3.90 -19.36 13.46
C ASP A 140 -3.24 -19.34 12.07
N GLU A 141 -4.03 -19.36 10.99
CA GLU A 141 -3.52 -19.20 9.62
C GLU A 141 -2.88 -17.82 9.42
N VAL A 142 -3.51 -16.76 9.94
CA VAL A 142 -2.94 -15.40 9.85
C VAL A 142 -1.61 -15.30 10.60
N MET A 143 -1.52 -15.89 11.79
CA MET A 143 -0.24 -15.92 12.53
C MET A 143 0.84 -16.67 11.77
N ALA A 144 0.54 -17.83 11.18
CA ALA A 144 1.48 -18.57 10.34
C ALA A 144 1.90 -17.79 9.08
N LEU A 145 0.97 -17.04 8.47
CA LEU A 145 1.27 -16.16 7.33
C LEU A 145 2.20 -15.00 7.72
N LEU A 146 2.04 -14.45 8.92
CA LEU A 146 2.92 -13.40 9.43
C LEU A 146 4.32 -13.93 9.71
N ASP A 147 4.44 -15.10 10.35
CA ASP A 147 5.73 -15.75 10.58
C ASP A 147 6.47 -16.01 9.26
N ASP A 148 5.78 -16.57 8.25
CA ASP A 148 6.34 -16.80 6.90
C ASP A 148 6.76 -15.49 6.22
N ALA A 149 5.98 -14.41 6.40
CA ALA A 149 6.32 -13.11 5.87
C ALA A 149 7.60 -12.54 6.53
N PHE A 150 7.71 -12.59 7.85
CA PHE A 150 8.89 -12.11 8.57
C PHE A 150 10.14 -12.93 8.23
N ASP A 151 10.03 -14.24 8.13
CA ASP A 151 11.12 -15.11 7.66
C ASP A 151 11.59 -14.75 6.24
N SER A 152 10.65 -14.32 5.38
CA SER A 152 10.97 -13.86 4.03
C SER A 152 11.70 -12.52 4.02
N LEU A 153 11.39 -11.62 4.95
CA LEU A 153 12.10 -10.34 5.12
C LEU A 153 13.57 -10.54 5.48
N GLU A 154 13.87 -11.49 6.37
CA GLU A 154 15.24 -11.77 6.83
C GLU A 154 16.16 -12.32 5.71
N ARG A 155 15.56 -12.88 4.66
CA ARG A 155 16.28 -13.46 3.51
C ARG A 155 16.57 -12.46 2.38
N GLN A 156 16.17 -11.20 2.53
CA GLN A 156 16.35 -10.20 1.48
C GLN A 156 17.81 -9.78 1.27
N THR A 157 18.11 -9.38 0.05
CA THR A 157 19.44 -8.86 -0.34
C THR A 157 19.71 -7.54 0.35
N LYS A 158 20.95 -7.32 0.79
CA LYS A 158 21.38 -6.02 1.34
C LYS A 158 21.20 -4.92 0.31
N ALA A 159 20.51 -3.88 0.68
CA ALA A 159 20.28 -2.68 -0.11
C ALA A 159 21.00 -1.47 0.50
N ARG A 160 21.36 -0.50 -0.34
CA ARG A 160 21.92 0.79 0.05
C ARG A 160 20.78 1.80 0.14
N ILE A 161 20.57 2.37 1.34
CA ILE A 161 19.42 3.22 1.64
C ILE A 161 19.89 4.64 1.94
N LEU A 162 19.34 5.63 1.23
CA LEU A 162 19.49 7.04 1.55
C LEU A 162 18.32 7.47 2.43
N ILE A 163 18.61 8.18 3.51
CA ILE A 163 17.61 8.75 4.43
C ILE A 163 17.63 10.27 4.28
N ILE A 164 16.48 10.88 4.06
CA ILE A 164 16.25 12.32 3.98
C ILE A 164 15.36 12.71 5.16
N GLU A 165 15.96 13.22 6.23
CA GLU A 165 15.29 13.51 7.50
C GLU A 165 16.12 14.56 8.26
N ASP A 166 15.51 15.64 8.68
CA ASP A 166 16.18 16.75 9.37
C ASP A 166 16.16 16.59 10.90
N GLU A 167 15.22 15.83 11.43
CA GLU A 167 15.17 15.51 12.85
C GLU A 167 16.19 14.42 13.20
N ALA A 168 17.32 14.79 13.81
CA ALA A 168 18.44 13.87 14.08
C ALA A 168 18.01 12.60 14.85
N VAL A 169 17.03 12.70 15.75
CA VAL A 169 16.53 11.55 16.53
C VAL A 169 15.78 10.58 15.60
N ILE A 170 14.94 11.08 14.70
CA ILE A 170 14.20 10.25 13.75
C ILE A 170 15.16 9.65 12.72
N ALA A 171 16.10 10.43 12.20
CA ALA A 171 17.13 9.95 11.28
C ALA A 171 17.98 8.82 11.88
N MET A 172 18.33 8.93 13.18
CA MET A 172 19.05 7.87 13.88
C MET A 172 18.19 6.62 14.07
N ASP A 173 16.94 6.78 14.48
CA ASP A 173 16.00 5.67 14.64
C ASP A 173 15.80 4.90 13.31
N LEU A 174 15.56 5.62 12.21
CA LEU A 174 15.46 5.03 10.88
C LEU A 174 16.76 4.32 10.46
N SER A 175 17.92 4.91 10.74
CA SER A 175 19.23 4.31 10.45
C SER A 175 19.43 3.00 11.20
N ASP A 176 19.07 2.97 12.49
CA ASP A 176 19.15 1.77 13.32
C ASP A 176 18.19 0.68 12.82
N LEU A 177 16.95 1.05 12.47
CA LEU A 177 15.95 0.11 11.94
C LEU A 177 16.38 -0.54 10.62
N VAL A 178 16.87 0.25 9.64
CA VAL A 178 17.33 -0.30 8.35
C VAL A 178 18.60 -1.12 8.50
N THR A 179 19.51 -0.73 9.42
CA THR A 179 20.74 -1.47 9.69
C THR A 179 20.41 -2.80 10.38
N ALA A 180 19.51 -2.81 11.35
CA ALA A 180 19.05 -4.02 12.01
C ALA A 180 18.34 -4.98 11.04
N ALA A 181 17.67 -4.46 10.01
CA ALA A 181 17.10 -5.25 8.92
C ALA A 181 18.14 -5.77 7.89
N GLY A 182 19.42 -5.50 8.10
CA GLY A 182 20.53 -6.02 7.26
C GLY A 182 20.88 -5.13 6.07
N HIS A 183 20.28 -3.96 5.91
CA HIS A 183 20.59 -3.00 4.86
C HIS A 183 21.75 -2.06 5.26
N GLN A 184 22.24 -1.27 4.32
CA GLN A 184 23.30 -0.29 4.53
C GLN A 184 22.76 1.14 4.34
N VAL A 185 22.92 2.01 5.33
CA VAL A 185 22.68 3.44 5.16
C VAL A 185 23.86 4.04 4.38
N CYS A 186 23.62 4.55 3.18
CA CYS A 186 24.65 5.17 2.34
C CYS A 186 24.73 6.70 2.51
N GLY A 187 23.75 7.30 3.17
CA GLY A 187 23.72 8.72 3.50
C GLY A 187 22.53 9.08 4.38
N VAL A 188 22.71 10.13 5.18
CA VAL A 188 21.63 10.78 5.95
C VAL A 188 21.74 12.26 5.65
N GLU A 189 20.69 12.82 5.06
CA GLU A 189 20.67 14.20 4.60
C GLU A 189 19.48 14.97 5.21
N SER A 190 19.76 16.16 5.68
CA SER A 190 18.77 17.04 6.33
C SER A 190 18.21 18.12 5.40
N THR A 191 18.72 18.21 4.17
CA THR A 191 18.33 19.21 3.17
C THR A 191 18.09 18.59 1.81
N ALA A 192 17.22 19.21 0.99
CA ALA A 192 16.95 18.75 -0.38
C ALA A 192 18.22 18.73 -1.25
N SER A 193 19.04 19.77 -1.19
CA SER A 193 20.27 19.86 -2.00
C SER A 193 21.34 18.84 -1.57
N GLY A 194 21.44 18.54 -0.28
CA GLY A 194 22.28 17.47 0.23
C GLY A 194 21.83 16.11 -0.28
N ALA A 195 20.54 15.83 -0.19
CA ALA A 195 19.93 14.58 -0.63
C ALA A 195 20.17 14.29 -2.11
N VAL A 196 19.94 15.28 -2.99
CA VAL A 196 20.19 15.13 -4.43
C VAL A 196 21.66 14.82 -4.72
N ARG A 197 22.58 15.56 -4.14
CA ARG A 197 24.03 15.35 -4.32
C ARG A 197 24.46 13.95 -3.85
N THR A 198 24.01 13.55 -2.65
CA THR A 198 24.34 12.22 -2.12
C THR A 198 23.72 11.11 -2.95
N ALA A 199 22.48 11.27 -3.41
CA ALA A 199 21.83 10.29 -4.29
C ALA A 199 22.58 10.11 -5.62
N GLU A 200 23.09 11.19 -6.22
CA GLU A 200 23.89 11.13 -7.46
C GLU A 200 25.24 10.42 -7.25
N GLN A 201 25.87 10.63 -6.10
CA GLN A 201 27.18 10.05 -5.77
C GLN A 201 27.06 8.57 -5.36
N GLU A 202 26.13 8.28 -4.48
CA GLU A 202 26.01 6.97 -3.82
C GLU A 202 25.11 5.99 -4.57
N ARG A 203 24.22 6.48 -5.46
CA ARG A 203 23.26 5.64 -6.22
C ARG A 203 22.53 4.66 -5.31
N PRO A 204 21.69 5.13 -4.36
CA PRO A 204 20.97 4.26 -3.46
C PRO A 204 20.01 3.32 -4.19
N ASP A 205 19.76 2.15 -3.57
CA ASP A 205 18.75 1.19 -4.03
C ASP A 205 17.34 1.55 -3.53
N LEU A 206 17.25 2.43 -2.50
CA LEU A 206 16.00 2.92 -1.92
C LEU A 206 16.23 4.26 -1.25
N VAL A 207 15.22 5.12 -1.30
CA VAL A 207 15.19 6.40 -0.56
C VAL A 207 14.06 6.38 0.47
N LEU A 208 14.37 6.70 1.73
CA LEU A 208 13.39 7.06 2.77
C LEU A 208 13.39 8.58 2.89
N ALA A 209 12.25 9.25 2.76
CA ALA A 209 12.18 10.70 2.74
C ALA A 209 11.05 11.26 3.60
N ASP A 210 11.39 12.18 4.53
CA ASP A 210 10.38 13.07 5.08
C ASP A 210 9.99 14.13 4.03
N ILE A 211 8.76 14.60 4.13
CA ILE A 211 8.22 15.65 3.27
C ILE A 211 8.73 17.03 3.68
N GLN A 212 8.82 17.27 4.98
CA GLN A 212 9.18 18.58 5.54
C GLN A 212 10.59 18.55 6.09
N LEU A 213 11.42 19.51 5.68
CA LEU A 213 12.78 19.67 6.14
C LEU A 213 12.95 21.04 6.85
N ALA A 214 13.80 21.12 7.88
CA ALA A 214 13.94 22.28 8.76
C ALA A 214 14.45 23.55 8.06
N ASP A 215 15.19 23.40 6.98
CA ASP A 215 15.68 24.53 6.19
C ASP A 215 14.61 25.18 5.28
N GLY A 216 13.36 24.67 5.39
CA GLY A 216 12.24 25.09 4.55
C GLY A 216 12.24 24.46 3.15
N SER A 217 13.20 23.59 2.84
CA SER A 217 13.16 22.79 1.61
C SER A 217 12.15 21.64 1.75
N SER A 218 11.80 21.06 0.63
CA SER A 218 10.81 19.96 0.56
C SER A 218 11.49 18.65 0.18
N GLY A 219 11.26 17.60 0.99
CA GLY A 219 11.65 16.25 0.60
C GLY A 219 10.95 15.76 -0.66
N ILE A 220 9.76 16.28 -0.98
CA ILE A 220 9.07 15.98 -2.25
C ILE A 220 9.87 16.52 -3.43
N ASP A 221 10.39 17.75 -3.32
CA ASP A 221 11.17 18.35 -4.40
C ASP A 221 12.54 17.68 -4.54
N ALA A 222 13.19 17.31 -3.43
CA ALA A 222 14.40 16.48 -3.44
C ALA A 222 14.17 15.17 -4.20
N VAL A 223 13.09 14.46 -3.90
CA VAL A 223 12.73 13.20 -4.56
C VAL A 223 12.44 13.40 -6.04
N LYS A 224 11.74 14.47 -6.43
CA LYS A 224 11.52 14.78 -7.86
C LYS A 224 12.82 14.96 -8.62
N ASP A 225 13.77 15.71 -8.05
CA ASP A 225 15.07 15.97 -8.66
C ASP A 225 15.91 14.68 -8.76
N ILE A 226 15.88 13.83 -7.72
CA ILE A 226 16.52 12.50 -7.74
C ILE A 226 15.92 11.63 -8.85
N LEU A 227 14.59 11.53 -8.93
CA LEU A 227 13.90 10.73 -9.93
C LEU A 227 14.03 11.27 -11.35
N ALA A 228 14.34 12.56 -11.54
CA ALA A 228 14.69 13.12 -12.84
C ALA A 228 16.07 12.63 -13.33
N SER A 229 16.96 12.25 -12.40
CA SER A 229 18.32 11.77 -12.71
C SER A 229 18.38 10.25 -12.91
N PHE A 230 17.63 9.48 -12.10
CA PHE A 230 17.56 8.03 -12.23
C PHE A 230 16.33 7.47 -11.48
N SER A 231 15.93 6.25 -11.85
CA SER A 231 14.83 5.53 -11.16
C SER A 231 15.33 4.91 -9.88
N VAL A 232 14.59 5.12 -8.79
CA VAL A 232 14.83 4.51 -7.48
C VAL A 232 13.51 4.43 -6.73
N PRO A 233 13.20 3.35 -6.02
CA PRO A 233 12.02 3.30 -5.17
C PRO A 233 12.13 4.31 -4.02
N VAL A 234 11.00 4.94 -3.68
CA VAL A 234 10.91 5.94 -2.61
C VAL A 234 9.81 5.59 -1.65
N ILE A 235 10.12 5.65 -0.36
CA ILE A 235 9.15 5.58 0.72
C ILE A 235 9.10 6.95 1.39
N PHE A 236 7.95 7.61 1.36
CA PHE A 236 7.74 8.80 2.16
C PHE A 236 7.35 8.43 3.59
N ILE A 237 7.95 9.12 4.57
CA ILE A 237 7.67 8.94 6.01
C ILE A 237 7.28 10.30 6.57
N THR A 238 5.99 10.51 6.90
CA THR A 238 5.49 11.84 7.23
C THR A 238 4.39 11.85 8.29
N ALA A 239 4.30 12.94 9.02
CA ALA A 239 3.15 13.21 9.91
C ALA A 239 1.92 13.74 9.15
N PHE A 240 2.06 14.10 7.85
CA PHE A 240 1.02 14.75 7.05
C PHE A 240 0.72 13.98 5.76
N PRO A 241 0.17 12.74 5.86
CA PRO A 241 -0.09 11.89 4.70
C PRO A 241 -1.07 12.51 3.70
N ASP A 242 -2.01 13.34 4.16
CA ASP A 242 -3.01 14.01 3.31
C ASP A 242 -2.39 14.93 2.25
N ARG A 243 -1.17 15.41 2.48
CA ARG A 243 -0.43 16.23 1.49
C ARG A 243 0.01 15.43 0.26
N LEU A 244 0.13 14.11 0.40
CA LEU A 244 0.53 13.21 -0.68
C LEU A 244 -0.64 12.35 -1.20
N LEU A 245 -1.67 12.13 -0.38
CA LEU A 245 -2.85 11.33 -0.73
C LEU A 245 -4.01 12.22 -1.23
N THR A 246 -3.70 13.08 -2.20
CA THR A 246 -4.62 14.12 -2.71
C THR A 246 -5.63 13.59 -3.73
N GLY A 247 -5.41 12.41 -4.28
CA GLY A 247 -6.16 11.90 -5.44
C GLY A 247 -5.63 12.39 -6.78
N GLU A 248 -4.71 13.36 -6.80
CA GLU A 248 -4.06 13.88 -8.00
C GLU A 248 -2.74 13.13 -8.28
N ARG A 249 -2.46 12.85 -9.54
CA ARG A 249 -1.23 12.14 -9.95
C ARG A 249 -0.05 13.12 -10.07
N PRO A 250 1.20 12.69 -9.77
CA PRO A 250 1.58 11.38 -9.22
C PRO A 250 1.43 11.33 -7.69
N GLU A 251 0.93 10.22 -7.16
CA GLU A 251 0.98 9.94 -5.73
C GLU A 251 2.02 8.84 -5.43
N PRO A 252 2.65 8.84 -4.24
CA PRO A 252 3.67 7.86 -3.91
C PRO A 252 3.08 6.45 -3.82
N THR A 253 3.84 5.45 -4.28
CA THR A 253 3.50 4.04 -4.12
C THR A 253 3.63 3.60 -2.66
N PHE A 254 4.64 4.11 -1.96
CA PHE A 254 4.93 3.76 -0.58
C PHE A 254 4.91 4.99 0.32
N LEU A 255 4.11 4.92 1.37
CA LEU A 255 3.92 6.00 2.35
C LEU A 255 3.73 5.42 3.75
N ILE A 256 4.54 5.87 4.68
CA ILE A 256 4.46 5.57 6.10
C ILE A 256 4.02 6.84 6.85
N THR A 257 3.04 6.69 7.76
CA THR A 257 2.59 7.80 8.58
C THR A 257 3.33 7.78 9.93
N LYS A 258 3.88 8.94 10.35
CA LYS A 258 4.42 9.13 11.70
C LYS A 258 3.26 9.26 12.71
N PRO A 259 3.30 8.64 13.91
CA PRO A 259 4.37 7.75 14.38
C PRO A 259 4.31 6.38 13.72
N TYR A 260 5.45 5.75 13.50
CA TYR A 260 5.58 4.43 12.89
C TYR A 260 6.13 3.40 13.89
N SER A 261 5.85 2.12 13.62
CA SER A 261 6.49 1.00 14.31
C SER A 261 7.69 0.48 13.51
N PRO A 262 8.66 -0.20 14.15
CA PRO A 262 9.76 -0.87 13.45
C PRO A 262 9.29 -1.80 12.35
N ASP A 263 8.26 -2.60 12.60
CA ASP A 263 7.75 -3.57 11.64
C ASP A 263 7.10 -2.91 10.42
N MET A 264 6.49 -1.72 10.60
CA MET A 264 5.95 -0.93 9.50
C MET A 264 7.05 -0.48 8.53
N VAL A 265 8.17 0.01 9.06
CA VAL A 265 9.33 0.43 8.25
C VAL A 265 9.94 -0.78 7.55
N ARG A 266 10.18 -1.89 8.27
CA ARG A 266 10.73 -3.14 7.70
C ARG A 266 9.86 -3.68 6.58
N ALA A 267 8.54 -3.75 6.78
CA ALA A 267 7.60 -4.25 5.78
C ALA A 267 7.57 -3.35 4.52
N ALA A 268 7.55 -2.02 4.69
CA ALA A 268 7.53 -1.09 3.57
C ALA A 268 8.83 -1.12 2.77
N VAL A 269 10.01 -1.16 3.44
CA VAL A 269 11.32 -1.30 2.81
C VAL A 269 11.40 -2.58 1.99
N SER A 270 11.03 -3.71 2.59
CA SER A 270 10.98 -4.99 1.91
C SER A 270 10.09 -4.96 0.67
N GLN A 271 8.92 -4.39 0.79
CA GLN A 271 7.96 -4.32 -0.30
C GLN A 271 8.49 -3.45 -1.46
N ALA A 272 9.08 -2.30 -1.15
CA ALA A 272 9.64 -1.40 -2.15
C ALA A 272 10.81 -2.06 -2.92
N LEU A 273 11.73 -2.70 -2.21
CA LEU A 273 12.87 -3.42 -2.82
C LEU A 273 12.44 -4.63 -3.65
N PHE A 274 11.37 -5.33 -3.23
CA PHE A 274 10.83 -6.44 -4.01
C PHE A 274 10.34 -5.99 -5.39
N PHE A 275 9.60 -4.88 -5.47
CA PHE A 275 9.09 -4.37 -6.75
C PHE A 275 10.22 -3.90 -7.67
N GLU A 276 11.27 -3.29 -7.13
CA GLU A 276 12.43 -2.89 -7.92
C GLU A 276 13.14 -4.12 -8.52
N SER A 277 13.40 -5.16 -7.71
CA SER A 277 14.05 -6.38 -8.18
C SER A 277 13.24 -7.10 -9.26
N THR A 278 11.91 -7.04 -9.22
CA THR A 278 11.03 -7.63 -10.25
C THR A 278 10.85 -6.73 -11.47
N GLY A 279 11.01 -5.42 -11.32
CA GLY A 279 10.97 -4.43 -12.40
C GLY A 279 12.14 -4.55 -13.39
N ASN A 280 13.32 -4.85 -12.87
CA ASN A 280 14.56 -4.96 -13.63
C ASN A 280 14.76 -6.30 -14.40
N LEU A 281 13.79 -7.21 -14.32
CA LEU A 281 13.82 -8.50 -15.05
C LEU A 281 13.12 -8.45 -16.43
N ASN A 282 12.89 -7.26 -17.00
CA ASN A 282 12.32 -7.06 -18.35
C ASN A 282 13.36 -6.70 -19.39
#